data_452c99bf3f635dbfb14573594910f975
#
_entry.id   452c99bf3f635dbfb14573594910f975
#
_cell.length_a   1.000
_cell.length_b   1.000
_cell.length_c   1.000
_cell.angle_alpha   90.00
_cell.angle_beta   90.00
_cell.angle_gamma   90.00
#
_symmetry.space_group_name_H-M   'P 1'
#
loop_
_entity.id
_entity.type
_entity.pdbx_description
1 polymer ?
#
loop_
_entity_poly.entity_id
_entity_poly.type
_entity_poly.pdbx_seq_one_letter_code
_entity_poly.pdbx_strand_id
1 'polypeptide(L)'
;MNLTEFKPEQYETVAQWWEKHGWHSVPKEFLSKTGLMIYDEDTPRAAIWLYRTDSPVMMAEWLVVNPDNTPRQSYAAIKELLTNVKLIADAQGAYLMTFLQNDSLIKNFQKQGFHVEEKPSYIAHYGG
;
A
#
# COMPACT_ATOMS: atom_id res chain seq x y z
N MET A 1 7.59 7.04 -13.73
CA MET A 1 7.14 7.26 -12.34
C MET A 1 8.31 7.13 -11.37
N ASN A 2 8.31 7.89 -10.31
CA ASN A 2 9.38 7.90 -9.34
C ASN A 2 8.90 7.36 -7.99
N LEU A 3 9.68 6.42 -7.43
CA LEU A 3 9.44 5.91 -6.09
C LEU A 3 10.22 6.74 -5.08
N THR A 4 9.58 7.15 -4.01
CA THR A 4 10.22 7.85 -2.90
C THR A 4 9.84 7.22 -1.58
N GLU A 5 10.63 7.49 -0.53
CA GLU A 5 10.22 7.15 0.82
C GLU A 5 9.11 8.07 1.27
N PHE A 6 8.11 7.50 1.95
CA PHE A 6 7.07 8.30 2.60
C PHE A 6 7.67 9.02 3.80
N LYS A 7 7.40 10.32 3.89
CA LYS A 7 7.91 11.17 4.98
C LYS A 7 6.76 11.63 5.87
N PRO A 8 7.01 11.86 7.17
CA PRO A 8 5.96 12.30 8.09
C PRO A 8 5.18 13.53 7.63
N GLU A 9 5.84 14.46 6.91
CA GLU A 9 5.20 15.68 6.38
C GLU A 9 4.12 15.36 5.34
N GLN A 10 4.14 14.16 4.76
CA GLN A 10 3.17 13.75 3.73
C GLN A 10 1.92 13.10 4.32
N TYR A 11 1.86 12.95 5.65
CA TYR A 11 0.73 12.27 6.29
C TYR A 11 -0.62 12.92 5.94
N GLU A 12 -0.71 14.23 5.97
CA GLU A 12 -1.96 14.91 5.68
C GLU A 12 -2.47 14.61 4.26
N THR A 13 -1.56 14.44 3.32
CA THR A 13 -1.91 14.08 1.95
C THR A 13 -2.62 12.73 1.89
N VAL A 14 -2.03 11.70 2.50
CA VAL A 14 -2.63 10.35 2.47
C VAL A 14 -3.86 10.27 3.37
N ALA A 15 -3.89 11.02 4.47
CA ALA A 15 -5.07 11.09 5.33
C ALA A 15 -6.28 11.61 4.55
N GLN A 16 -6.10 12.64 3.75
CA GLN A 16 -7.15 13.17 2.88
C GLN A 16 -7.56 12.15 1.82
N TRP A 17 -6.64 11.36 1.30
CA TRP A 17 -6.97 10.33 0.32
C TRP A 17 -7.92 9.29 0.92
N TRP A 18 -7.63 8.79 2.12
CA TRP A 18 -8.51 7.84 2.78
C TRP A 18 -9.90 8.44 3.00
N GLU A 19 -9.97 9.69 3.47
CA GLU A 19 -11.24 10.36 3.72
C GLU A 19 -12.05 10.56 2.44
N LYS A 20 -11.40 10.94 1.35
CA LYS A 20 -12.08 11.12 0.06
C LYS A 20 -12.59 9.79 -0.53
N HIS A 21 -11.96 8.68 -0.18
CA HIS A 21 -12.48 7.35 -0.53
C HIS A 21 -13.64 6.92 0.35
N GLY A 22 -13.99 7.70 1.37
CA GLY A 22 -15.04 7.35 2.32
C GLY A 22 -14.57 6.43 3.44
N TRP A 23 -13.28 6.32 3.66
CA TRP A 23 -12.69 5.48 4.70
C TRP A 23 -12.21 6.33 5.86
N HIS A 24 -12.02 5.71 7.02
CA HIS A 24 -11.35 6.36 8.13
C HIS A 24 -9.86 6.48 7.82
N SER A 25 -9.27 7.61 8.16
CA SER A 25 -7.81 7.76 8.04
C SER A 25 -7.11 6.79 8.98
N VAL A 26 -6.07 6.14 8.46
CA VAL A 26 -5.22 5.31 9.31
C VAL A 26 -4.46 6.21 10.27
N PRO A 27 -4.51 5.97 11.58
CA PRO A 27 -3.76 6.78 12.53
C PRO A 27 -2.27 6.81 12.20
N LYS A 28 -1.67 7.96 12.37
CA LYS A 28 -0.25 8.16 12.07
C LYS A 28 0.64 7.14 12.78
N GLU A 29 0.28 6.79 14.01
CA GLU A 29 1.03 5.87 14.85
C GLU A 29 0.98 4.43 14.34
N PHE A 30 0.01 4.10 13.47
CA PHE A 30 -0.12 2.76 12.90
C PHE A 30 0.82 2.56 11.71
N LEU A 31 1.29 3.65 11.10
CA LEU A 31 2.11 3.57 9.90
C LEU A 31 3.55 3.21 10.25
N SER A 32 4.10 2.24 9.53
CA SER A 32 5.49 1.83 9.72
C SER A 32 6.43 2.97 9.29
N LYS A 33 7.69 2.86 9.71
CA LYS A 33 8.73 3.81 9.29
C LYS A 33 9.14 3.61 7.83
N THR A 34 8.74 2.49 7.23
CA THR A 34 9.06 2.16 5.83
C THR A 34 7.81 2.32 4.98
N GLY A 35 7.51 3.53 4.62
CA GLY A 35 6.45 3.86 3.68
C GLY A 35 7.03 4.22 2.33
N LEU A 36 6.30 3.90 1.27
CA LEU A 36 6.70 4.17 -0.10
C LEU A 36 5.60 4.97 -0.78
N MET A 37 6.01 5.92 -1.61
CA MET A 37 5.09 6.74 -2.38
C MET A 37 5.54 6.80 -3.84
N ILE A 38 4.59 6.62 -4.75
CA ILE A 38 4.84 6.72 -6.19
C ILE A 38 4.36 8.08 -6.67
N TYR A 39 5.24 8.76 -7.41
CA TYR A 39 4.94 10.03 -8.06
C TYR A 39 4.95 9.87 -9.57
N ASP A 40 4.04 10.58 -10.23
CA ASP A 40 4.10 10.82 -11.67
C ASP A 40 4.43 12.30 -11.82
N GLU A 41 5.66 12.59 -12.23
CA GLU A 41 6.24 13.95 -12.16
C GLU A 41 6.15 14.47 -10.72
N ASP A 42 5.42 15.55 -10.49
CA ASP A 42 5.28 16.14 -9.15
C ASP A 42 4.02 15.70 -8.42
N THR A 43 3.22 14.82 -9.03
CA THR A 43 1.94 14.42 -8.46
C THR A 43 2.04 13.06 -7.77
N PRO A 44 1.76 12.97 -6.45
CA PRO A 44 1.72 11.68 -5.77
C PRO A 44 0.51 10.88 -6.22
N ARG A 45 0.70 9.61 -6.56
CA ARG A 45 -0.35 8.76 -7.12
C ARG A 45 -0.79 7.62 -6.22
N ALA A 46 0.11 7.07 -5.40
CA ALA A 46 -0.20 5.95 -4.52
C ALA A 46 0.83 5.84 -3.41
N ALA A 47 0.45 5.18 -2.32
CA ALA A 47 1.34 4.92 -1.20
C ALA A 47 1.04 3.55 -0.59
N ILE A 48 2.04 2.94 0.04
CA ILE A 48 1.95 1.68 0.76
C ILE A 48 2.99 1.65 1.88
N TRP A 49 2.76 0.86 2.92
CA TRP A 49 3.68 0.74 4.05
C TRP A 49 4.09 -0.69 4.26
N LEU A 50 5.37 -0.91 4.52
CA LEU A 50 5.96 -2.22 4.72
C LEU A 50 6.27 -2.42 6.20
N TYR A 51 5.87 -3.57 6.74
CA TYR A 51 6.07 -3.92 8.14
C TYR A 51 6.94 -5.17 8.21
N ARG A 52 8.03 -5.08 8.95
CA ARG A 52 8.87 -6.25 9.18
C ARG A 52 8.33 -7.01 10.38
N THR A 53 8.41 -8.34 10.31
CA THR A 53 8.12 -9.21 11.44
C THR A 53 9.40 -9.92 11.86
N ASP A 54 9.36 -10.65 12.94
CA ASP A 54 10.49 -11.47 13.38
C ASP A 54 10.53 -12.83 12.67
N SER A 55 9.74 -12.99 11.62
CA SER A 55 9.75 -14.15 10.72
C SER A 55 10.18 -13.70 9.32
N PRO A 56 10.35 -14.63 8.37
CA PRO A 56 10.61 -14.25 6.98
C PRO A 56 9.45 -13.56 6.26
N VAL A 57 8.36 -13.24 6.93
CA VAL A 57 7.20 -12.59 6.33
C VAL A 57 7.27 -11.08 6.52
N MET A 58 7.09 -10.34 5.43
CA MET A 58 6.92 -8.88 5.43
C MET A 58 5.48 -8.56 5.08
N MET A 59 4.84 -7.67 5.84
CA MET A 59 3.48 -7.22 5.55
C MET A 59 3.52 -5.95 4.72
N ALA A 60 2.69 -5.90 3.67
CA ALA A 60 2.51 -4.69 2.85
C ALA A 60 1.07 -4.23 3.03
N GLU A 61 0.88 -3.11 3.72
CA GLU A 61 -0.45 -2.71 4.19
C GLU A 61 -0.79 -1.26 3.86
N TRP A 62 -2.07 -0.97 3.96
CA TRP A 62 -2.64 0.37 3.86
C TRP A 62 -2.49 1.00 2.47
N LEU A 63 -2.41 0.18 1.40
CA LEU A 63 -2.34 0.70 0.04
C LEU A 63 -3.48 1.69 -0.19
N VAL A 64 -3.10 2.86 -0.66
CA VAL A 64 -4.06 3.92 -0.99
C VAL A 64 -3.61 4.63 -2.26
N VAL A 65 -4.58 5.00 -3.10
CA VAL A 65 -4.32 5.75 -4.32
C VAL A 65 -4.92 7.15 -4.21
N ASN A 66 -4.31 8.09 -4.92
CA ASN A 66 -4.83 9.44 -5.03
C ASN A 66 -6.24 9.38 -5.64
N PRO A 67 -7.27 9.90 -4.94
CA PRO A 67 -8.65 9.83 -5.43
C PRO A 67 -8.88 10.62 -6.72
N ASP A 68 -7.98 11.53 -7.06
CA ASP A 68 -8.06 12.31 -8.31
C ASP A 68 -7.49 11.55 -9.51
N ASN A 69 -6.91 10.37 -9.31
CA ASN A 69 -6.42 9.55 -10.41
C ASN A 69 -7.54 9.09 -11.31
N THR A 70 -7.26 9.01 -12.62
CA THR A 70 -8.08 8.19 -13.50
C THR A 70 -7.85 6.71 -13.17
N PRO A 71 -8.77 5.80 -13.56
CA PRO A 71 -8.53 4.36 -13.35
C PRO A 71 -7.22 3.87 -13.97
N ARG A 72 -6.82 4.41 -15.11
CA ARG A 72 -5.55 4.06 -15.76
C ARG A 72 -4.36 4.51 -14.93
N GLN A 73 -4.42 5.72 -14.36
CA GLN A 73 -3.35 6.24 -13.50
C GLN A 73 -3.21 5.41 -12.22
N SER A 74 -4.32 5.03 -11.61
CA SER A 74 -4.29 4.18 -10.42
C SER A 74 -3.69 2.80 -10.74
N TYR A 75 -4.10 2.19 -11.84
CA TYR A 75 -3.55 0.90 -12.26
C TYR A 75 -2.03 0.97 -12.46
N ALA A 76 -1.56 1.99 -13.19
CA ALA A 76 -0.14 2.17 -13.45
C ALA A 76 0.65 2.41 -12.16
N ALA A 77 0.11 3.22 -11.24
CA ALA A 77 0.76 3.52 -9.98
C ALA A 77 0.85 2.28 -9.08
N ILE A 78 -0.22 1.51 -8.98
CA ILE A 78 -0.23 0.26 -8.18
C ILE A 78 0.76 -0.73 -8.76
N LYS A 79 0.76 -0.91 -10.08
CA LYS A 79 1.70 -1.82 -10.75
C LYS A 79 3.15 -1.47 -10.42
N GLU A 80 3.50 -0.19 -10.57
CA GLU A 80 4.85 0.29 -10.30
C GLU A 80 5.22 0.09 -8.82
N LEU A 81 4.30 0.43 -7.93
CA LEU A 81 4.50 0.30 -6.50
C LEU A 81 4.73 -1.16 -6.10
N LEU A 82 3.90 -2.08 -6.58
CA LEU A 82 4.02 -3.50 -6.26
C LEU A 82 5.26 -4.12 -6.88
N THR A 83 5.68 -3.68 -8.07
CA THR A 83 6.94 -4.12 -8.66
C THR A 83 8.11 -3.80 -7.73
N ASN A 84 8.15 -2.59 -7.19
CA ASN A 84 9.20 -2.19 -6.27
C ASN A 84 9.11 -2.90 -4.92
N VAL A 85 7.91 -3.10 -4.41
CA VAL A 85 7.71 -3.85 -3.15
C VAL A 85 8.23 -5.29 -3.28
N LYS A 86 7.96 -5.94 -4.42
CA LYS A 86 8.48 -7.29 -4.68
C LYS A 86 10.00 -7.31 -4.74
N LEU A 87 10.61 -6.31 -5.37
CA LEU A 87 12.08 -6.21 -5.42
C LEU A 87 12.68 -6.04 -4.03
N ILE A 88 12.06 -5.24 -3.18
CA ILE A 88 12.51 -5.05 -1.80
C ILE A 88 12.41 -6.38 -1.02
N ALA A 89 11.28 -7.07 -1.15
CA ALA A 89 11.09 -8.36 -0.49
C ALA A 89 12.12 -9.39 -0.96
N ASP A 90 12.35 -9.49 -2.27
CA ASP A 90 13.32 -10.41 -2.84
C ASP A 90 14.73 -10.12 -2.32
N ALA A 91 15.11 -8.85 -2.25
CA ALA A 91 16.44 -8.44 -1.75
C ALA A 91 16.63 -8.81 -0.27
N GLN A 92 15.56 -8.93 0.48
CA GLN A 92 15.60 -9.27 1.91
C GLN A 92 15.29 -10.75 2.18
N GLY A 93 15.05 -11.53 1.13
CA GLY A 93 14.66 -12.93 1.28
C GLY A 93 13.32 -13.10 1.99
N ALA A 94 12.41 -12.14 1.81
CA ALA A 94 11.14 -12.13 2.54
C ALA A 94 9.97 -12.58 1.65
N TYR A 95 9.00 -13.23 2.28
CA TYR A 95 7.69 -13.43 1.69
C TYR A 95 6.85 -12.17 1.92
N LEU A 96 5.97 -11.84 0.98
CA LEU A 96 5.04 -10.73 1.15
C LEU A 96 3.66 -11.25 1.52
N MET A 97 3.01 -10.56 2.45
CA MET A 97 1.64 -10.83 2.83
C MET A 97 0.90 -9.51 2.98
N THR A 98 -0.38 -9.49 2.57
CA THR A 98 -1.23 -8.31 2.70
C THR A 98 -2.69 -8.75 2.83
N PHE A 99 -3.53 -7.85 3.35
CA PHE A 99 -4.97 -8.04 3.39
C PHE A 99 -5.63 -7.07 2.42
N LEU A 100 -6.44 -7.59 1.51
CA LEU A 100 -7.10 -6.82 0.46
C LEU A 100 -8.58 -6.67 0.79
N GLN A 101 -9.12 -5.48 0.57
CA GLN A 101 -10.47 -5.16 1.02
C GLN A 101 -11.49 -4.97 -0.10
N ASN A 102 -11.07 -5.04 -1.36
CA ASN A 102 -12.01 -4.89 -2.47
C ASN A 102 -11.56 -5.67 -3.70
N ASP A 103 -12.52 -5.97 -4.57
CA ASP A 103 -12.30 -6.80 -5.75
C ASP A 103 -11.32 -6.20 -6.75
N SER A 104 -11.31 -4.88 -6.86
CA SER A 104 -10.40 -4.18 -7.77
C SER A 104 -8.94 -4.40 -7.37
N LEU A 105 -8.64 -4.34 -6.08
CA LEU A 105 -7.30 -4.61 -5.57
C LEU A 105 -6.93 -6.07 -5.74
N ILE A 106 -7.87 -7.00 -5.51
CA ILE A 106 -7.63 -8.43 -5.71
C ILE A 106 -7.14 -8.69 -7.13
N LYS A 107 -7.82 -8.15 -8.13
CA LYS A 107 -7.43 -8.33 -9.54
C LYS A 107 -6.05 -7.74 -9.82
N ASN A 108 -5.77 -6.55 -9.29
CA ASN A 108 -4.47 -5.90 -9.46
C ASN A 108 -3.34 -6.75 -8.89
N PHE A 109 -3.52 -7.27 -7.67
CA PHE A 109 -2.52 -8.11 -7.03
C PHE A 109 -2.31 -9.42 -7.77
N GLN A 110 -3.39 -10.05 -8.23
CA GLN A 110 -3.28 -11.28 -9.02
C GLN A 110 -2.49 -11.06 -10.30
N LYS A 111 -2.71 -9.94 -10.99
CA LYS A 111 -1.95 -9.58 -12.19
C LYS A 111 -0.48 -9.37 -11.91
N GLN A 112 -0.13 -8.99 -10.69
CA GLN A 112 1.27 -8.81 -10.27
C GLN A 112 1.89 -10.08 -9.70
N GLY A 113 1.21 -11.23 -9.84
CA GLY A 113 1.75 -12.52 -9.44
C GLY A 113 1.48 -12.92 -8.00
N PHE A 114 0.62 -12.21 -7.29
CA PHE A 114 0.22 -12.60 -5.94
C PHE A 114 -0.83 -13.70 -6.00
N HIS A 115 -0.66 -14.69 -5.12
CA HIS A 115 -1.70 -15.69 -4.90
C HIS A 115 -2.70 -15.12 -3.89
N VAL A 116 -3.97 -15.10 -4.25
CA VAL A 116 -5.02 -14.52 -3.40
C VAL A 116 -5.96 -15.62 -2.94
N GLU A 117 -6.08 -15.75 -1.61
CA GLU A 117 -7.07 -16.64 -0.98
C GLU A 117 -8.29 -15.78 -0.67
N GLU A 118 -9.40 -16.06 -1.37
CA GLU A 118 -10.61 -15.24 -1.25
C GLU A 118 -11.47 -15.70 -0.08
N LYS A 119 -10.96 -15.46 1.15
CA LYS A 119 -11.69 -15.77 2.38
C LYS A 119 -11.99 -14.46 3.13
N PRO A 120 -13.23 -14.29 3.64
CA PRO A 120 -13.55 -13.11 4.44
C PRO A 120 -12.67 -13.04 5.68
N SER A 121 -12.23 -11.84 6.02
CA SER A 121 -11.49 -11.61 7.25
C SER A 121 -11.92 -10.29 7.86
N TYR A 122 -11.72 -10.17 9.17
CA TYR A 122 -12.06 -8.97 9.93
C TYR A 122 -10.81 -8.48 10.64
N ILE A 123 -10.72 -7.17 10.80
CA ILE A 123 -9.63 -6.56 11.54
C ILE A 123 -10.04 -6.48 13.02
N ALA A 124 -9.16 -6.96 13.89
CA ALA A 124 -9.32 -6.79 15.32
C ALA A 124 -8.04 -6.16 15.86
N HIS A 125 -8.19 -5.26 16.81
CA HIS A 125 -7.05 -4.63 17.46
C HIS A 125 -7.34 -4.35 18.92
N TYR A 126 -6.28 -4.19 19.69
CA TYR A 126 -6.36 -3.90 21.11
C TYR A 126 -5.30 -2.85 21.46
N GLY A 127 -5.63 -2.01 22.44
CA GLY A 127 -4.70 -1.00 22.91
C GLY A 127 -4.94 0.37 22.28
N GLY A 128 -4.11 1.29 22.62
CA GLY A 128 -4.13 2.65 22.12
C GLY A 128 -5.25 3.49 22.62
#